data_54326f2947e24967843fe32a3ff06aea
#
_entry.id   54326f2947e24967843fe32a3ff06aea
#
_cell.length_a   1.000
_cell.length_b   1.000
_cell.length_c   1.000
_cell.angle_alpha   90.00
_cell.angle_beta   90.00
_cell.angle_gamma   90.00
#
_symmetry.space_group_name_H-M   'P 1'
#
loop_
_entity.id
_entity.type
_entity.pdbx_description
1 polymer ?
#
loop_
_entity_poly.entity_id
_entity_poly.type
_entity_poly.pdbx_seq_one_letter_code
_entity_poly.pdbx_strand_id
1 'polypeptide(L)'
;KNKKVLLVDFDPQGNATIGCGFKDVEETIVNAMIADINNSFKPSDLSVIHTELFDILPSNIELSNMELTLVSVIGREGVLKRILAPIENNYDYIIIDTLPSLGILTVNAFVASDYVIVPVQAKDYYSLQGFDALLQSVELTRRCINPNLEVLGDVITMYDGRNKNDNVISETIK
;
A
#
# COMPACT_ATOMS: atom_id res chain seq x y z
N LYS A 1 18.42 -3.00 11.88
CA LYS A 1 18.94 -1.78 12.53
C LYS A 1 19.78 -1.01 11.50
N ASN A 2 19.66 0.30 11.43
CA ASN A 2 20.31 1.20 10.46
C ASN A 2 19.82 1.07 9.00
N LYS A 3 18.54 0.78 8.79
CA LYS A 3 17.92 0.81 7.48
C LYS A 3 17.06 2.06 7.34
N LYS A 4 17.15 2.74 6.22
CA LYS A 4 16.25 3.85 5.88
C LYS A 4 14.94 3.28 5.33
N VAL A 5 13.84 3.62 5.97
CA VAL A 5 12.51 3.11 5.63
C VAL A 5 11.57 4.27 5.34
N LEU A 6 10.83 4.19 4.25
CA LEU A 6 9.69 5.04 3.97
C LEU A 6 8.41 4.22 4.16
N LEU A 7 7.52 4.70 5.03
CA LEU A 7 6.14 4.22 5.11
C LEU A 7 5.28 5.10 4.21
N VAL A 8 4.61 4.51 3.25
CA VAL A 8 3.63 5.18 2.40
C VAL A 8 2.24 4.77 2.89
N ASP A 9 1.52 5.70 3.50
CA ASP A 9 0.12 5.48 3.82
C ASP A 9 -0.70 5.65 2.53
N PHE A 10 -1.30 4.57 2.05
CA PHE A 10 -2.06 4.54 0.81
C PHE A 10 -3.50 4.06 1.04
N ASP A 11 -4.00 4.32 2.25
CA ASP A 11 -5.39 4.13 2.66
C ASP A 11 -6.06 5.49 2.88
N PRO A 12 -7.23 5.77 2.27
CA PRO A 12 -8.01 6.97 2.55
C PRO A 12 -8.38 7.19 4.03
N GLN A 13 -8.39 6.14 4.83
CA GLN A 13 -8.63 6.25 6.27
C GLN A 13 -7.45 6.88 7.01
N GLY A 14 -6.23 6.89 6.44
CA GLY A 14 -5.05 7.50 7.01
C GLY A 14 -4.62 6.87 8.35
N ASN A 15 -4.93 5.59 8.57
CA ASN A 15 -4.68 4.94 9.85
C ASN A 15 -3.20 4.83 10.19
N ALA A 16 -2.33 4.59 9.21
CA ALA A 16 -0.89 4.57 9.41
C ALA A 16 -0.38 5.97 9.79
N THR A 17 -0.86 7.01 9.12
CA THR A 17 -0.54 8.42 9.41
C THR A 17 -0.94 8.79 10.84
N ILE A 18 -2.18 8.50 11.23
CA ILE A 18 -2.71 8.78 12.57
C ILE A 18 -1.96 7.95 13.63
N GLY A 19 -1.68 6.67 13.33
CA GLY A 19 -0.93 5.77 14.22
C GLY A 19 0.50 6.23 14.49
N CYS A 20 1.11 6.95 13.54
CA CYS A 20 2.41 7.61 13.72
C CYS A 20 2.34 8.94 14.47
N GLY A 21 1.15 9.38 14.90
CA GLY A 21 0.93 10.60 15.68
C GLY A 21 0.63 11.84 14.85
N PHE A 22 0.51 11.73 13.54
CA PHE A 22 0.21 12.85 12.66
C PHE A 22 -1.29 12.96 12.43
N LYS A 23 -1.87 14.10 12.82
CA LYS A 23 -3.30 14.41 12.65
C LYS A 23 -3.44 15.67 11.81
N ASP A 24 -4.55 15.78 11.09
CA ASP A 24 -4.91 16.96 10.31
C ASP A 24 -3.81 17.39 9.32
N VAL A 25 -3.21 16.41 8.63
CA VAL A 25 -2.16 16.67 7.63
C VAL A 25 -2.83 17.20 6.35
N GLU A 26 -2.46 18.43 5.96
CA GLU A 26 -3.01 19.10 4.78
C GLU A 26 -2.34 18.60 3.48
N GLU A 27 -1.02 18.45 3.50
CA GLU A 27 -0.28 17.97 2.33
C GLU A 27 0.01 16.47 2.45
N THR A 28 -0.50 15.71 1.50
CA THR A 28 -0.46 14.25 1.50
C THR A 28 -0.03 13.70 0.14
N ILE A 29 0.03 12.39 0.00
CA ILE A 29 0.29 11.71 -1.27
C ILE A 29 -0.64 12.18 -2.41
N VAL A 30 -1.85 12.66 -2.08
CA VAL A 30 -2.84 13.14 -3.06
C VAL A 30 -2.30 14.31 -3.86
N ASN A 31 -1.57 15.23 -3.22
CA ASN A 31 -0.97 16.39 -3.89
C ASN A 31 0.00 15.98 -4.99
N ALA A 32 0.87 15.01 -4.69
CA ALA A 32 1.82 14.45 -5.67
C ALA A 32 1.10 13.70 -6.80
N MET A 33 0.05 12.93 -6.49
CA MET A 33 -0.75 12.22 -7.50
C MET A 33 -1.45 13.19 -8.45
N ILE A 34 -2.04 14.27 -7.94
CA ILE A 34 -2.67 15.31 -8.76
C ILE A 34 -1.63 16.00 -9.65
N ALA A 35 -0.46 16.29 -9.11
CA ALA A 35 0.63 16.91 -9.88
C ALA A 35 1.12 16.00 -11.02
N ASP A 36 1.23 14.67 -10.77
CA ASP A 36 1.60 13.69 -11.80
C ASP A 36 0.57 13.61 -12.92
N ILE A 37 -0.72 13.55 -12.58
CA ILE A 37 -1.83 13.51 -13.54
C ILE A 37 -1.83 14.76 -14.42
N ASN A 38 -1.47 15.91 -13.87
CA ASN A 38 -1.39 17.19 -14.58
C ASN A 38 -0.04 17.40 -15.31
N ASN A 39 0.86 16.40 -15.34
CA ASN A 39 2.20 16.47 -15.90
C ASN A 39 3.05 17.63 -15.32
N SER A 40 2.84 17.97 -14.06
CA SER A 40 3.55 19.03 -13.34
C SER A 40 4.35 18.54 -12.13
N PHE A 41 4.34 17.24 -11.87
CA PHE A 41 4.96 16.62 -10.71
C PHE A 41 6.47 16.90 -10.61
N LYS A 42 6.90 17.23 -9.40
CA LYS A 42 8.30 17.35 -8.99
C LYS A 42 8.52 16.55 -7.72
N PRO A 43 9.72 16.02 -7.47
CA PRO A 43 10.01 15.29 -6.22
C PRO A 43 9.72 16.10 -4.95
N SER A 44 9.77 17.44 -5.02
CA SER A 44 9.39 18.33 -3.92
C SER A 44 7.89 18.35 -3.58
N ASP A 45 7.05 17.79 -4.45
CA ASP A 45 5.60 17.69 -4.20
C ASP A 45 5.26 16.49 -3.30
N LEU A 46 6.25 15.66 -2.98
CA LEU A 46 6.13 14.59 -2.00
C LEU A 46 6.32 15.17 -0.59
N SER A 47 5.24 15.30 0.14
CA SER A 47 5.22 15.82 1.51
C SER A 47 5.66 14.74 2.52
N VAL A 48 6.93 14.32 2.40
CA VAL A 48 7.51 13.30 3.29
C VAL A 48 7.80 13.93 4.66
N ILE A 49 7.26 13.33 5.71
CA ILE A 49 7.51 13.69 7.10
C ILE A 49 8.65 12.81 7.63
N HIS A 50 9.73 13.45 8.08
CA HIS A 50 10.88 12.77 8.66
C HIS A 50 10.70 12.56 10.15
N THR A 51 10.90 11.32 10.61
CA THR A 51 10.91 10.98 12.04
C THR A 51 12.28 10.42 12.47
N GLU A 52 12.46 10.15 13.75
CA GLU A 52 13.71 9.56 14.25
C GLU A 52 13.95 8.12 13.79
N LEU A 53 12.88 7.37 13.47
CA LEU A 53 12.96 5.93 13.18
C LEU A 53 12.76 5.60 11.71
N PHE A 54 11.89 6.33 11.01
CA PHE A 54 11.53 6.13 9.62
C PHE A 54 10.90 7.42 9.07
N ASP A 55 10.75 7.50 7.77
CA ASP A 55 10.02 8.57 7.12
C ASP A 55 8.62 8.11 6.75
N ILE A 56 7.65 9.04 6.68
CA ILE A 56 6.28 8.72 6.27
C ILE A 56 5.80 9.68 5.18
N LEU A 57 5.18 9.11 4.15
CA LEU A 57 4.37 9.83 3.17
C LEU A 57 2.90 9.67 3.58
N PRO A 58 2.28 10.75 4.10
CA PRO A 58 0.99 10.66 4.75
C PRO A 58 -0.17 10.58 3.76
N SER A 59 -1.32 10.10 4.26
CA SER A 59 -2.61 10.08 3.58
C SER A 59 -3.70 10.78 4.40
N ASN A 60 -4.80 11.07 3.73
CA ASN A 60 -6.05 11.52 4.33
C ASN A 60 -7.24 11.08 3.47
N ILE A 61 -8.47 11.48 3.91
CA ILE A 61 -9.72 11.06 3.27
C ILE A 61 -9.83 11.51 1.80
N GLU A 62 -9.08 12.54 1.36
CA GLU A 62 -9.10 13.01 -0.02
C GLU A 62 -8.60 11.96 -1.01
N LEU A 63 -7.78 10.98 -0.55
CA LEU A 63 -7.31 9.88 -1.38
C LEU A 63 -8.49 9.05 -1.96
N SER A 64 -9.65 9.01 -1.29
CA SER A 64 -10.85 8.35 -1.82
C SER A 64 -11.33 8.96 -3.13
N ASN A 65 -11.16 10.27 -3.32
CA ASN A 65 -11.55 10.96 -4.54
C ASN A 65 -10.65 10.61 -5.72
N MET A 66 -9.44 10.12 -5.45
CA MET A 66 -8.49 9.71 -6.50
C MET A 66 -8.98 8.49 -7.27
N GLU A 67 -9.78 7.60 -6.68
CA GLU A 67 -10.36 6.47 -7.41
C GLU A 67 -11.24 6.95 -8.59
N LEU A 68 -12.05 7.98 -8.36
CA LEU A 68 -12.88 8.57 -9.42
C LEU A 68 -12.04 9.38 -10.43
N THR A 69 -11.08 10.14 -9.94
CA THR A 69 -10.20 10.96 -10.77
C THR A 69 -9.40 10.08 -11.75
N LEU A 70 -8.88 8.96 -11.27
CA LEU A 70 -8.06 8.03 -12.05
C LEU A 70 -8.84 7.32 -13.17
N VAL A 71 -10.18 7.26 -13.12
CA VAL A 71 -10.98 6.56 -14.15
C VAL A 71 -10.64 7.04 -15.57
N SER A 72 -10.42 8.33 -15.76
CA SER A 72 -10.16 8.95 -17.07
C SER A 72 -8.67 9.13 -17.40
N VAL A 73 -7.76 8.73 -16.50
CA VAL A 73 -6.32 8.95 -16.66
C VAL A 73 -5.68 7.80 -17.43
N ILE A 74 -4.93 8.12 -18.49
CA ILE A 74 -4.15 7.12 -19.24
C ILE A 74 -2.92 6.73 -18.40
N GLY A 75 -2.68 5.42 -18.25
CA GLY A 75 -1.58 4.90 -17.42
C GLY A 75 -1.82 5.11 -15.92
N ARG A 76 -3.08 5.19 -15.51
CA ARG A 76 -3.56 5.38 -14.15
C ARG A 76 -3.03 4.37 -13.14
N GLU A 77 -2.71 3.17 -13.59
CA GLU A 77 -2.19 2.09 -12.77
C GLU A 77 -0.76 2.36 -12.26
N GLY A 78 -0.02 3.24 -12.92
CA GLY A 78 1.38 3.52 -12.62
C GLY A 78 1.64 4.88 -11.95
N VAL A 79 0.62 5.60 -11.51
CA VAL A 79 0.77 6.91 -10.87
C VAL A 79 1.67 6.83 -9.64
N LEU A 80 1.39 5.88 -8.73
CA LEU A 80 2.18 5.70 -7.52
C LEU A 80 3.64 5.37 -7.84
N LYS A 81 3.88 4.49 -8.80
CA LYS A 81 5.24 4.14 -9.23
C LYS A 81 6.00 5.36 -9.75
N ARG A 82 5.36 6.21 -10.57
CA ARG A 82 6.00 7.41 -11.11
C ARG A 82 6.37 8.42 -10.05
N ILE A 83 5.50 8.64 -9.07
CA ILE A 83 5.79 9.61 -8.00
C ILE A 83 6.83 9.10 -7.00
N LEU A 84 6.96 7.79 -6.79
CA LEU A 84 7.97 7.22 -5.90
C LEU A 84 9.34 7.05 -6.56
N ALA A 85 9.41 6.85 -7.88
CA ALA A 85 10.64 6.58 -8.61
C ALA A 85 11.79 7.58 -8.34
N PRO A 86 11.56 8.91 -8.22
CA PRO A 86 12.65 9.86 -7.95
C PRO A 86 13.28 9.71 -6.56
N ILE A 87 12.61 9.08 -5.61
CA ILE A 87 13.06 8.97 -4.22
C ILE A 87 13.38 7.53 -3.80
N GLU A 88 13.06 6.53 -4.62
CA GLU A 88 13.21 5.11 -4.25
C GLU A 88 14.64 4.76 -3.81
N ASN A 89 15.66 5.32 -4.47
CA ASN A 89 17.06 5.08 -4.15
C ASN A 89 17.53 5.75 -2.83
N ASN A 90 16.70 6.55 -2.19
CA ASN A 90 17.01 7.17 -0.91
C ASN A 90 16.70 6.23 0.28
N TYR A 91 15.97 5.14 0.03
CA TYR A 91 15.49 4.21 1.05
C TYR A 91 15.96 2.79 0.79
N ASP A 92 16.21 2.04 1.87
CA ASP A 92 16.46 0.60 1.79
C ASP A 92 15.17 -0.19 1.60
N TYR A 93 14.04 0.34 2.15
CA TYR A 93 12.71 -0.24 2.03
C TYR A 93 11.66 0.85 1.91
N ILE A 94 10.70 0.63 1.02
CA ILE A 94 9.46 1.41 0.95
C ILE A 94 8.32 0.45 1.28
N ILE A 95 7.57 0.73 2.34
CA ILE A 95 6.43 -0.06 2.78
C ILE A 95 5.17 0.71 2.43
N ILE A 96 4.30 0.11 1.62
CA ILE A 96 3.04 0.72 1.19
C ILE A 96 1.90 0.06 1.97
N ASP A 97 1.26 0.81 2.86
CA ASP A 97 0.07 0.38 3.59
C ASP A 97 -1.18 0.70 2.77
N THR A 98 -1.97 -0.32 2.44
CA THR A 98 -3.09 -0.22 1.50
C THR A 98 -4.42 -0.54 2.15
N LEU A 99 -5.49 0.04 1.60
CA LEU A 99 -6.86 -0.33 1.98
C LEU A 99 -7.18 -1.78 1.56
N PRO A 100 -8.08 -2.47 2.30
CA PRO A 100 -8.47 -3.86 2.01
C PRO A 100 -9.51 -3.93 0.87
N SER A 101 -9.21 -3.34 -0.28
CA SER A 101 -10.05 -3.38 -1.47
C SER A 101 -9.22 -3.74 -2.70
N LEU A 102 -9.87 -4.14 -3.79
CA LEU A 102 -9.21 -4.47 -5.06
C LEU A 102 -9.43 -3.36 -6.11
N GLY A 103 -9.53 -2.12 -5.65
CA GLY A 103 -9.69 -0.93 -6.49
C GLY A 103 -8.39 -0.49 -7.18
N ILE A 104 -8.49 0.61 -7.91
CA ILE A 104 -7.37 1.18 -8.68
C ILE A 104 -6.20 1.61 -7.78
N LEU A 105 -6.46 1.99 -6.51
CA LEU A 105 -5.41 2.33 -5.56
C LEU A 105 -4.57 1.09 -5.23
N THR A 106 -5.20 -0.05 -4.92
CA THR A 106 -4.48 -1.31 -4.66
C THR A 106 -3.67 -1.77 -5.87
N VAL A 107 -4.22 -1.63 -7.10
CA VAL A 107 -3.45 -1.90 -8.32
C VAL A 107 -2.24 -0.98 -8.44
N ASN A 108 -2.36 0.31 -8.11
CA ASN A 108 -1.21 1.23 -8.08
C ASN A 108 -0.13 0.77 -7.09
N ALA A 109 -0.52 0.30 -5.91
CA ALA A 109 0.42 -0.26 -4.94
C ALA A 109 1.16 -1.49 -5.52
N PHE A 110 0.45 -2.42 -6.16
CA PHE A 110 1.06 -3.60 -6.81
C PHE A 110 2.01 -3.22 -7.95
N VAL A 111 1.66 -2.21 -8.74
CA VAL A 111 2.52 -1.72 -9.84
C VAL A 111 3.79 -1.06 -9.31
N ALA A 112 3.72 -0.42 -8.15
CA ALA A 112 4.85 0.27 -7.50
C ALA A 112 5.72 -0.66 -6.64
N SER A 113 5.28 -1.89 -6.35
CA SER A 113 5.95 -2.81 -5.42
C SER A 113 6.75 -3.88 -6.13
N ASP A 114 7.78 -4.42 -5.44
CA ASP A 114 8.48 -5.64 -5.81
C ASP A 114 7.83 -6.86 -5.13
N TYR A 115 7.33 -6.68 -3.89
CA TYR A 115 6.78 -7.75 -3.07
C TYR A 115 5.43 -7.38 -2.46
N VAL A 116 4.59 -8.40 -2.29
CA VAL A 116 3.32 -8.32 -1.55
C VAL A 116 3.41 -9.21 -0.32
N ILE A 117 3.08 -8.66 0.84
CA ILE A 117 2.84 -9.40 2.08
C ILE A 117 1.35 -9.36 2.35
N VAL A 118 0.73 -10.51 2.61
CA VAL A 118 -0.71 -10.60 2.84
C VAL A 118 -0.99 -10.81 4.33
N PRO A 119 -1.52 -9.81 5.06
CA PRO A 119 -1.96 -10.01 6.44
C PRO A 119 -3.26 -10.80 6.47
N VAL A 120 -3.30 -11.90 7.24
CA VAL A 120 -4.47 -12.74 7.45
C VAL A 120 -4.84 -12.73 8.93
N GLN A 121 -6.06 -12.33 9.25
CA GLN A 121 -6.53 -12.36 10.63
C GLN A 121 -6.93 -13.77 11.04
N ALA A 122 -6.34 -14.29 12.12
CA ALA A 122 -6.61 -15.63 12.63
C ALA A 122 -8.08 -15.89 13.03
N LYS A 123 -8.87 -14.83 13.29
CA LYS A 123 -10.26 -14.92 13.70
C LYS A 123 -11.29 -14.82 12.59
N ASP A 124 -10.84 -14.47 11.37
CA ASP A 124 -11.76 -14.20 10.27
C ASP A 124 -11.68 -15.26 9.17
N TYR A 125 -12.57 -16.26 9.28
CA TYR A 125 -12.72 -17.31 8.26
C TYR A 125 -13.13 -16.74 6.87
N TYR A 126 -13.82 -15.59 6.84
CA TYR A 126 -14.22 -14.93 5.59
C TYR A 126 -13.05 -14.24 4.88
N SER A 127 -11.93 -14.00 5.56
CA SER A 127 -10.71 -13.46 4.95
C SER A 127 -10.15 -14.37 3.86
N LEU A 128 -10.42 -15.68 3.89
CA LEU A 128 -10.00 -16.64 2.88
C LEU A 128 -10.66 -16.40 1.51
N GLN A 129 -11.91 -15.90 1.46
CA GLN A 129 -12.55 -15.57 0.18
C GLN A 129 -11.94 -14.32 -0.48
N GLY A 130 -11.55 -13.33 0.35
CA GLY A 130 -10.82 -12.15 -0.12
C GLY A 130 -9.39 -12.47 -0.59
N PHE A 131 -8.78 -13.49 -0.01
CA PHE A 131 -7.44 -13.94 -0.32
C PHE A 131 -7.29 -14.41 -1.78
N ASP A 132 -8.19 -15.26 -2.26
CA ASP A 132 -8.18 -15.73 -3.65
C ASP A 132 -8.33 -14.58 -4.65
N ALA A 133 -9.22 -13.63 -4.37
CA ALA A 133 -9.42 -12.47 -5.22
C ALA A 133 -8.18 -11.55 -5.23
N LEU A 134 -7.51 -11.40 -4.09
CA LEU A 134 -6.25 -10.68 -3.98
C LEU A 134 -5.16 -11.34 -4.84
N LEU A 135 -4.96 -12.66 -4.69
CA LEU A 135 -3.96 -13.40 -5.48
C LEU A 135 -4.23 -13.32 -6.98
N GLN A 136 -5.51 -13.38 -7.40
CA GLN A 136 -5.88 -13.16 -8.79
C GLN A 136 -5.52 -11.76 -9.29
N SER A 137 -5.73 -10.73 -8.47
CA SER A 137 -5.36 -9.35 -8.80
C SER A 137 -3.84 -9.17 -8.90
N VAL A 138 -3.09 -9.76 -7.97
CA VAL A 138 -1.61 -9.78 -8.02
C VAL A 138 -1.13 -10.46 -9.30
N GLU A 139 -1.67 -11.65 -9.63
CA GLU A 139 -1.28 -12.40 -10.82
C GLU A 139 -1.61 -11.64 -12.11
N LEU A 140 -2.77 -10.98 -12.17
CA LEU A 140 -3.15 -10.15 -13.30
C LEU A 140 -2.20 -8.96 -13.46
N THR A 141 -1.87 -8.28 -12.35
CA THR A 141 -0.91 -7.17 -12.37
C THR A 141 0.47 -7.64 -12.81
N ARG A 142 0.94 -8.78 -12.27
CA ARG A 142 2.22 -9.39 -12.65
C ARG A 142 2.29 -9.67 -14.14
N ARG A 143 1.26 -10.28 -14.69
CA ARG A 143 1.22 -10.67 -16.11
C ARG A 143 1.13 -9.48 -17.06
N CYS A 144 0.41 -8.42 -16.67
CA CYS A 144 0.09 -7.32 -17.58
C CYS A 144 0.97 -6.09 -17.45
N ILE A 145 1.48 -5.79 -16.25
CA ILE A 145 2.08 -4.48 -15.96
C ILE A 145 3.40 -4.60 -15.21
N ASN A 146 3.47 -5.40 -14.14
CA ASN A 146 4.65 -5.52 -13.28
C ASN A 146 5.12 -6.98 -13.19
N PRO A 147 5.92 -7.48 -14.16
CA PRO A 147 6.32 -8.89 -14.22
C PRO A 147 7.22 -9.32 -13.05
N ASN A 148 7.79 -8.39 -12.32
CA ASN A 148 8.68 -8.66 -11.19
C ASN A 148 7.95 -8.74 -9.84
N LEU A 149 6.62 -8.50 -9.81
CA LEU A 149 5.85 -8.57 -8.59
C LEU A 149 5.77 -10.00 -8.05
N GLU A 150 6.15 -10.20 -6.81
CA GLU A 150 6.12 -11.50 -6.14
C GLU A 150 5.33 -11.46 -4.83
N VAL A 151 4.64 -12.53 -4.49
CA VAL A 151 4.05 -12.72 -3.16
C VAL A 151 5.15 -13.25 -2.24
N LEU A 152 5.57 -12.44 -1.27
CA LEU A 152 6.61 -12.81 -0.31
C LEU A 152 6.10 -13.83 0.72
N GLY A 153 4.82 -13.78 1.04
CA GLY A 153 4.15 -14.70 1.95
C GLY A 153 3.01 -14.05 2.72
N ASP A 154 2.44 -14.84 3.64
CA ASP A 154 1.34 -14.44 4.50
C ASP A 154 1.83 -14.15 5.90
N VAL A 155 1.17 -13.21 6.58
CA VAL A 155 1.43 -12.93 8.00
C VAL A 155 0.12 -13.10 8.78
N ILE A 156 0.09 -14.11 9.64
CA ILE A 156 -1.06 -14.34 10.51
C ILE A 156 -1.03 -13.28 11.62
N THR A 157 -2.08 -12.48 11.68
CA THR A 157 -2.25 -11.43 12.68
C THR A 157 -3.33 -11.81 13.70
N MET A 158 -3.30 -11.17 14.88
CA MET A 158 -4.27 -11.37 15.98
C MET A 158 -4.40 -12.85 16.42
N TYR A 159 -3.34 -13.62 16.31
CA TYR A 159 -3.30 -15.04 16.67
C TYR A 159 -3.31 -15.25 18.18
N ASP A 160 -4.23 -16.08 18.67
CA ASP A 160 -4.25 -16.58 20.05
C ASP A 160 -4.15 -18.11 20.03
N GLY A 161 -2.99 -18.67 20.36
CA GLY A 161 -2.74 -20.11 20.34
C GLY A 161 -3.64 -20.95 21.29
N ARG A 162 -4.43 -20.30 22.17
CA ARG A 162 -5.44 -20.95 23.01
C ARG A 162 -6.76 -21.18 22.28
N ASN A 163 -6.95 -20.51 21.14
CA ASN A 163 -8.17 -20.61 20.35
C ASN A 163 -8.01 -21.71 19.28
N LYS A 164 -8.92 -22.70 19.30
CA LYS A 164 -8.88 -23.81 18.33
C LYS A 164 -9.07 -23.34 16.89
N ASN A 165 -9.88 -22.32 16.66
CA ASN A 165 -10.11 -21.79 15.31
C ASN A 165 -8.86 -21.14 14.72
N ASP A 166 -8.07 -20.43 15.53
CA ASP A 166 -6.84 -19.79 15.11
C ASP A 166 -5.78 -20.83 14.68
N ASN A 167 -5.76 -21.99 15.36
CA ASN A 167 -4.89 -23.11 15.00
C ASN A 167 -5.28 -23.72 13.66
N VAL A 168 -6.58 -23.86 13.37
CA VAL A 168 -7.07 -24.38 12.07
C VAL A 168 -6.66 -23.45 10.93
N ILE A 169 -6.83 -22.14 11.09
CA ILE A 169 -6.43 -21.16 10.07
C ILE A 169 -4.92 -21.21 9.84
N SER A 170 -4.12 -21.29 10.91
CA SER A 170 -2.66 -21.42 10.82
C SER A 170 -2.20 -22.70 10.11
N GLU A 171 -2.97 -23.78 10.15
CA GLU A 171 -2.69 -25.02 9.43
C GLU A 171 -3.16 -24.99 7.97
N THR A 172 -4.20 -24.21 7.67
CA THR A 172 -4.77 -24.12 6.30
C THR A 172 -3.93 -23.22 5.38
N ILE A 173 -3.20 -22.26 5.95
CA ILE A 173 -2.38 -21.29 5.22
C ILE A 173 -0.93 -21.79 4.97
N LYS A 174 -0.55 -22.91 5.57
CA LYS A 174 0.74 -23.57 5.32
C LYS A 174 0.71 -24.41 4.04
#